data_913b89eb62d95e6403d7825ed068243f
#
_entry.id   913b89eb62d95e6403d7825ed068243f
#
_cell.length_a   1.000
_cell.length_b   1.000
_cell.length_c   1.000
_cell.angle_alpha   90.00
_cell.angle_beta   90.00
_cell.angle_gamma   90.00
#
_symmetry.space_group_name_H-M   'P 1'
#
loop_
_entity.id
_entity.type
_entity.pdbx_description
1 polymer ?
#
loop_
_entity_poly.entity_id
_entity_poly.type
_entity_poly.pdbx_seq_one_letter_code
_entity_poly.pdbx_strand_id
1 'polypeptide(L)'
;PKLAVVVLVLSPLLLAASTPVLRPLSAAQLAERTQNAELTSLATDIVAGLRILRGVGGEETFGANYARQSQKVRRLGVRVGSWQGVVEAISVLVSGGLLVVVVYLGTHELAAGRLTVGQLISFVGYALYLLWPLQTFFDFAQKWIAGLVAARKTSALFTSPTPWRPAAREVGPSPRLVDEASGLAVEPGRFLGLVSADPDASAALI
;
A
#
# COMPACT_ATOMS: atom_id res chain seq x y z
N PRO A 1 41.37 13.83 -5.81
CA PRO A 1 40.69 13.16 -4.71
C PRO A 1 39.66 14.06 -4.01
N LYS A 2 39.88 15.39 -3.90
CA LYS A 2 38.96 16.31 -3.20
C LYS A 2 37.56 16.34 -3.79
N LEU A 3 37.41 16.42 -5.11
CA LEU A 3 36.12 16.45 -5.80
C LEU A 3 35.33 15.14 -5.61
N ALA A 4 36.02 13.99 -5.63
CA ALA A 4 35.38 12.68 -5.38
C ALA A 4 34.84 12.58 -3.95
N VAL A 5 35.57 13.09 -2.97
CA VAL A 5 35.14 13.13 -1.55
C VAL A 5 33.90 14.03 -1.40
N VAL A 6 33.87 15.19 -2.06
CA VAL A 6 32.71 16.10 -2.03
C VAL A 6 31.47 15.41 -2.57
N VAL A 7 31.55 14.73 -3.73
CA VAL A 7 30.41 14.01 -4.29
C VAL A 7 29.99 12.86 -3.38
N LEU A 8 30.94 12.09 -2.84
CA LEU A 8 30.67 10.93 -1.99
C LEU A 8 30.01 11.29 -0.66
N VAL A 9 30.35 12.45 -0.09
CA VAL A 9 29.77 12.91 1.18
C VAL A 9 28.47 13.68 0.95
N LEU A 10 28.44 14.54 -0.08
CA LEU A 10 27.30 15.40 -0.33
C LEU A 10 26.07 14.61 -0.81
N SER A 11 26.27 13.55 -1.63
CA SER A 11 25.16 12.74 -2.15
C SER A 11 24.33 12.06 -1.04
N PRO A 12 24.92 11.29 -0.08
CA PRO A 12 24.14 10.69 0.99
C PRO A 12 23.56 11.73 1.97
N LEU A 13 24.23 12.85 2.18
CA LEU A 13 23.75 13.94 3.02
C LEU A 13 22.48 14.57 2.43
N LEU A 14 22.46 14.84 1.14
CA LEU A 14 21.31 15.40 0.43
C LEU A 14 20.12 14.42 0.42
N LEU A 15 20.39 13.12 0.28
CA LEU A 15 19.38 12.08 0.36
C LEU A 15 18.79 11.96 1.78
N ALA A 16 19.63 12.02 2.81
CA ALA A 16 19.17 12.03 4.20
C ALA A 16 18.31 13.25 4.51
N ALA A 17 18.67 14.42 3.98
CA ALA A 17 17.89 15.66 4.12
C ALA A 17 16.50 15.58 3.42
N SER A 18 16.32 14.71 2.43
CA SER A 18 15.04 14.49 1.75
C SER A 18 14.08 13.60 2.57
N THR A 19 14.56 12.81 3.52
CA THR A 19 13.78 11.84 4.31
C THR A 19 12.56 12.46 5.04
N PRO A 20 12.65 13.64 5.69
CA PRO A 20 11.51 14.22 6.41
C PRO A 20 10.33 14.58 5.49
N VAL A 21 10.59 14.81 4.20
CA VAL A 21 9.53 15.12 3.22
C VAL A 21 8.79 13.87 2.75
N LEU A 22 9.40 12.70 2.84
CA LEU A 22 8.78 11.43 2.47
C LEU A 22 7.71 10.96 3.47
N ARG A 23 7.82 11.34 4.74
CA ARG A 23 6.83 10.98 5.78
C ARG A 23 5.43 11.51 5.50
N PRO A 24 5.23 12.82 5.24
CA PRO A 24 3.90 13.34 4.92
C PRO A 24 3.35 12.80 3.60
N LEU A 25 4.21 12.51 2.61
CA LEU A 25 3.80 11.85 1.37
C LEU A 25 3.25 10.46 1.64
N SER A 26 3.96 9.63 2.42
CA SER A 26 3.52 8.27 2.74
C SER A 26 2.21 8.25 3.55
N ALA A 27 2.04 9.20 4.48
CA ALA A 27 0.80 9.36 5.23
C ALA A 27 -0.38 9.77 4.32
N ALA A 28 -0.15 10.68 3.38
CA ALA A 28 -1.16 11.11 2.40
C ALA A 28 -1.55 9.95 1.47
N GLN A 29 -0.58 9.16 0.99
CA GLN A 29 -0.83 7.98 0.16
C GLN A 29 -1.62 6.90 0.91
N LEU A 30 -1.32 6.67 2.19
CA LEU A 30 -2.07 5.71 3.00
C LEU A 30 -3.53 6.13 3.16
N ALA A 31 -3.77 7.41 3.49
CA ALA A 31 -5.11 7.96 3.63
C ALA A 31 -5.92 7.88 2.31
N GLU A 32 -5.28 8.17 1.18
CA GLU A 32 -5.92 8.06 -0.14
C GLU A 32 -6.27 6.61 -0.47
N ARG A 33 -5.35 5.66 -0.25
CA ARG A 33 -5.58 4.23 -0.51
C ARG A 33 -6.71 3.66 0.35
N THR A 34 -6.75 4.02 1.63
CA THR A 34 -7.81 3.58 2.54
C THR A 34 -9.17 4.09 2.07
N GLN A 35 -9.27 5.38 1.73
CA GLN A 35 -10.52 5.96 1.28
C GLN A 35 -10.95 5.45 -0.11
N ASN A 36 -10.00 5.14 -0.98
CA ASN A 36 -10.27 4.53 -2.28
C ASN A 36 -10.78 3.08 -2.14
N ALA A 37 -10.26 2.31 -1.18
CA ALA A 37 -10.76 0.98 -0.86
C ALA A 37 -12.22 1.02 -0.34
N GLU A 38 -12.54 1.97 0.55
CA GLU A 38 -13.91 2.19 1.02
C GLU A 38 -14.86 2.57 -0.13
N LEU A 39 -14.42 3.43 -1.04
CA LEU A 39 -15.19 3.81 -2.23
C LEU A 39 -15.45 2.61 -3.14
N THR A 40 -14.45 1.75 -3.32
CA THR A 40 -14.57 0.52 -4.13
C THR A 40 -15.55 -0.47 -3.49
N SER A 41 -15.49 -0.66 -2.17
CA SER A 41 -16.46 -1.48 -1.44
C SER A 41 -17.89 -0.95 -1.62
N LEU A 42 -18.08 0.35 -1.41
CA LEU A 42 -19.39 1.00 -1.61
C LEU A 42 -19.92 0.81 -3.04
N ALA A 43 -19.05 0.92 -4.06
CA ALA A 43 -19.45 0.66 -5.45
C ALA A 43 -19.90 -0.79 -5.64
N THR A 44 -19.17 -1.75 -5.07
CA THR A 44 -19.51 -3.18 -5.14
C THR A 44 -20.85 -3.45 -4.45
N ASP A 45 -21.09 -2.87 -3.28
CA ASP A 45 -22.33 -3.03 -2.53
C ASP A 45 -23.53 -2.44 -3.29
N ILE A 46 -23.36 -1.26 -3.90
CA ILE A 46 -24.40 -0.64 -4.74
C ILE A 46 -24.73 -1.54 -5.93
N VAL A 47 -23.72 -2.07 -6.62
CA VAL A 47 -23.92 -2.96 -7.79
C VAL A 47 -24.60 -4.25 -7.37
N ALA A 48 -24.18 -4.88 -6.26
CA ALA A 48 -24.80 -6.09 -5.75
C ALA A 48 -26.27 -5.88 -5.33
N GLY A 49 -26.58 -4.71 -4.75
CA GLY A 49 -27.92 -4.32 -4.32
C GLY A 49 -28.76 -3.63 -5.38
N LEU A 50 -28.28 -3.44 -6.61
CA LEU A 50 -28.93 -2.59 -7.61
C LEU A 50 -30.38 -2.98 -7.93
N ARG A 51 -30.68 -4.29 -7.94
CA ARG A 51 -32.05 -4.79 -8.18
C ARG A 51 -33.00 -4.32 -7.08
N ILE A 52 -32.59 -4.36 -5.84
CA ILE A 52 -33.38 -3.92 -4.68
C ILE A 52 -33.52 -2.39 -4.69
N LEU A 53 -32.43 -1.69 -4.94
CA LEU A 53 -32.37 -0.23 -5.03
C LEU A 53 -33.36 0.32 -6.07
N ARG A 54 -33.45 -0.33 -7.25
CA ARG A 54 -34.43 0.03 -8.29
C ARG A 54 -35.86 -0.21 -7.85
N GLY A 55 -36.14 -1.25 -7.08
CA GLY A 55 -37.45 -1.55 -6.57
C GLY A 55 -37.96 -0.56 -5.52
N VAL A 56 -37.05 -0.01 -4.72
CA VAL A 56 -37.37 0.91 -3.59
C VAL A 56 -37.19 2.39 -3.96
N GLY A 57 -36.58 2.71 -5.12
CA GLY A 57 -36.35 4.09 -5.57
C GLY A 57 -35.22 4.81 -4.83
N GLY A 58 -34.21 4.07 -4.35
CA GLY A 58 -33.05 4.58 -3.58
C GLY A 58 -31.87 5.09 -4.41
N GLU A 59 -31.95 5.03 -5.74
CA GLU A 59 -30.83 5.27 -6.66
C GLU A 59 -30.18 6.65 -6.48
N GLU A 60 -31.00 7.70 -6.33
CA GLU A 60 -30.52 9.07 -6.18
C GLU A 60 -29.72 9.25 -4.88
N THR A 61 -30.22 8.71 -3.78
CA THR A 61 -29.58 8.81 -2.46
C THR A 61 -28.23 8.10 -2.44
N PHE A 62 -28.16 6.89 -2.97
CA PHE A 62 -26.91 6.12 -3.06
C PHE A 62 -25.93 6.74 -4.05
N GLY A 63 -26.41 7.25 -5.20
CA GLY A 63 -25.61 7.98 -6.16
C GLY A 63 -25.00 9.26 -5.56
N ALA A 64 -25.77 10.04 -4.81
CA ALA A 64 -25.30 11.23 -4.11
C ALA A 64 -24.27 10.87 -3.02
N ASN A 65 -24.45 9.76 -2.30
CA ASN A 65 -23.50 9.27 -1.32
C ASN A 65 -22.16 8.87 -1.97
N TYR A 66 -22.23 8.10 -3.05
CA TYR A 66 -21.05 7.72 -3.83
C TYR A 66 -20.30 8.95 -4.35
N ALA A 67 -21.01 9.94 -4.91
CA ALA A 67 -20.41 11.17 -5.40
C ALA A 67 -19.67 11.95 -4.28
N ARG A 68 -20.27 12.04 -3.09
CA ARG A 68 -19.62 12.67 -1.92
C ARG A 68 -18.34 11.94 -1.51
N GLN A 69 -18.37 10.61 -1.48
CA GLN A 69 -17.22 9.79 -1.13
C GLN A 69 -16.12 9.91 -2.19
N SER A 70 -16.48 9.88 -3.47
CA SER A 70 -15.57 10.13 -4.61
C SER A 70 -14.86 11.48 -4.51
N GLN A 71 -15.59 12.55 -4.09
CA GLN A 71 -14.98 13.87 -3.87
C GLN A 71 -13.97 13.87 -2.71
N LYS A 72 -14.15 13.04 -1.68
CA LYS A 72 -13.13 12.87 -0.63
C LYS A 72 -11.87 12.24 -1.19
N VAL A 73 -12.00 11.14 -1.96
CA VAL A 73 -10.87 10.48 -2.62
C VAL A 73 -10.13 11.46 -3.53
N ARG A 74 -10.86 12.24 -4.33
CA ARG A 74 -10.27 13.27 -5.19
C ARG A 74 -9.43 14.28 -4.40
N ARG A 75 -9.95 14.78 -3.26
CA ARG A 75 -9.20 15.73 -2.41
C ARG A 75 -7.92 15.13 -1.84
N LEU A 76 -7.98 13.87 -1.41
CA LEU A 76 -6.81 13.14 -0.94
C LEU A 76 -5.80 12.89 -2.07
N GLY A 77 -6.25 12.52 -3.25
CA GLY A 77 -5.41 12.38 -4.44
C GLY A 77 -4.70 13.69 -4.83
N VAL A 78 -5.39 14.84 -4.78
CA VAL A 78 -4.75 16.16 -4.97
C VAL A 78 -3.67 16.41 -3.92
N ARG A 79 -3.92 16.04 -2.65
CA ARG A 79 -2.93 16.17 -1.58
C ARG A 79 -1.71 15.27 -1.80
N VAL A 80 -1.91 14.04 -2.27
CA VAL A 80 -0.82 13.15 -2.67
C VAL A 80 -0.01 13.77 -3.80
N GLY A 81 -0.68 14.25 -4.86
CA GLY A 81 -0.03 14.90 -6.00
C GLY A 81 0.77 16.15 -5.59
N SER A 82 0.26 16.96 -4.68
CA SER A 82 0.99 18.15 -4.19
C SER A 82 2.27 17.77 -3.43
N TRP A 83 2.22 16.77 -2.54
CA TRP A 83 3.40 16.27 -1.84
C TRP A 83 4.40 15.59 -2.79
N GLN A 84 3.90 14.87 -3.78
CA GLN A 84 4.75 14.25 -4.80
C GLN A 84 5.47 15.31 -5.65
N GLY A 85 4.77 16.41 -6.01
CA GLY A 85 5.37 17.54 -6.68
C GLY A 85 6.47 18.22 -5.85
N VAL A 86 6.29 18.34 -4.53
CA VAL A 86 7.33 18.88 -3.62
C VAL A 86 8.56 17.97 -3.59
N VAL A 87 8.36 16.66 -3.49
CA VAL A 87 9.46 15.67 -3.52
C VAL A 87 10.24 15.76 -4.83
N GLU A 88 9.53 15.85 -5.95
CA GLU A 88 10.14 15.99 -7.28
C GLU A 88 10.90 17.30 -7.41
N ALA A 89 10.33 18.42 -6.97
CA ALA A 89 11.01 19.70 -6.99
C ALA A 89 12.30 19.69 -6.15
N ILE A 90 12.28 19.06 -4.97
CA ILE A 90 13.48 18.91 -4.14
C ILE A 90 14.50 18.01 -4.86
N SER A 91 14.08 16.94 -5.49
CA SER A 91 14.96 16.05 -6.26
C SER A 91 15.68 16.80 -7.38
N VAL A 92 14.96 17.61 -8.14
CA VAL A 92 15.54 18.46 -9.20
C VAL A 92 16.50 19.48 -8.63
N LEU A 93 16.15 20.16 -7.54
CA LEU A 93 17.01 21.15 -6.88
C LEU A 93 18.29 20.51 -6.35
N VAL A 94 18.19 19.34 -5.73
CA VAL A 94 19.33 18.59 -5.20
C VAL A 94 20.25 18.15 -6.34
N SER A 95 19.71 17.56 -7.40
CA SER A 95 20.47 17.11 -8.56
C SER A 95 21.14 18.27 -9.31
N GLY A 96 20.38 19.34 -9.56
CA GLY A 96 20.88 20.55 -10.20
C GLY A 96 21.92 21.28 -9.33
N GLY A 97 21.67 21.40 -8.04
CA GLY A 97 22.61 21.99 -7.08
C GLY A 97 23.93 21.22 -7.01
N LEU A 98 23.86 19.89 -6.98
CA LEU A 98 25.06 19.05 -7.03
C LEU A 98 25.87 19.31 -8.31
N LEU A 99 25.20 19.39 -9.46
CA LEU A 99 25.85 19.68 -10.74
C LEU A 99 26.53 21.05 -10.72
N VAL A 100 25.87 22.08 -10.22
CA VAL A 100 26.43 23.44 -10.09
C VAL A 100 27.68 23.41 -9.20
N VAL A 101 27.63 22.75 -8.05
CA VAL A 101 28.79 22.62 -7.14
C VAL A 101 29.93 21.90 -7.81
N VAL A 102 29.68 20.80 -8.51
CA VAL A 102 30.68 20.01 -9.25
C VAL A 102 31.36 20.85 -10.33
N VAL A 103 30.56 21.57 -11.14
CA VAL A 103 31.10 22.43 -12.19
C VAL A 103 31.90 23.60 -11.61
N TYR A 104 31.38 24.26 -10.58
CA TYR A 104 32.07 25.37 -9.91
C TYR A 104 33.42 24.94 -9.32
N LEU A 105 33.46 23.87 -8.55
CA LEU A 105 34.70 23.35 -7.98
C LEU A 105 35.66 22.84 -9.06
N GLY A 106 35.12 22.19 -10.09
CA GLY A 106 35.90 21.69 -11.22
C GLY A 106 36.57 22.82 -12.03
N THR A 107 35.84 23.90 -12.29
CA THR A 107 36.40 25.09 -12.99
C THR A 107 37.46 25.79 -12.15
N HIS A 108 37.27 25.86 -10.84
CA HIS A 108 38.26 26.40 -9.92
C HIS A 108 39.55 25.58 -9.89
N GLU A 109 39.47 24.25 -9.89
CA GLU A 109 40.64 23.36 -9.97
C GLU A 109 41.32 23.40 -11.34
N LEU A 110 40.56 23.61 -12.42
CA LEU A 110 41.07 23.83 -13.78
C LEU A 110 41.87 25.13 -13.87
N ALA A 111 41.32 26.25 -13.35
CA ALA A 111 41.99 27.55 -13.32
C ALA A 111 43.28 27.53 -12.50
N ALA A 112 43.34 26.67 -11.47
CA ALA A 112 44.55 26.44 -10.68
C ALA A 112 45.57 25.50 -11.34
N GLY A 113 45.33 25.04 -12.58
CA GLY A 113 46.21 24.16 -13.34
C GLY A 113 46.29 22.72 -12.79
N ARG A 114 45.41 22.35 -11.86
CA ARG A 114 45.37 21.01 -11.23
C ARG A 114 44.52 19.99 -11.99
N LEU A 115 43.73 20.46 -12.93
CA LEU A 115 42.89 19.62 -13.81
C LEU A 115 43.04 20.05 -15.26
N THR A 116 42.92 19.09 -16.18
CA THR A 116 42.76 19.38 -17.61
C THR A 116 41.29 19.47 -17.97
N VAL A 117 40.97 20.12 -19.10
CA VAL A 117 39.59 20.24 -19.60
C VAL A 117 38.95 18.85 -19.82
N GLY A 118 39.71 17.90 -20.36
CA GLY A 118 39.23 16.52 -20.56
C GLY A 118 38.90 15.82 -19.25
N GLN A 119 39.70 16.01 -18.22
CA GLN A 119 39.40 15.47 -16.87
C GLN A 119 38.17 16.09 -16.24
N LEU A 120 37.95 17.40 -16.44
CA LEU A 120 36.73 18.06 -15.97
C LEU A 120 35.48 17.49 -16.65
N ILE A 121 35.50 17.37 -17.99
CA ILE A 121 34.38 16.79 -18.74
C ILE A 121 34.09 15.35 -18.28
N SER A 122 35.11 14.53 -18.16
CA SER A 122 34.97 13.15 -17.66
C SER A 122 34.40 13.10 -16.24
N PHE A 123 34.84 14.00 -15.37
CA PHE A 123 34.37 14.06 -13.99
C PHE A 123 32.87 14.47 -13.91
N VAL A 124 32.45 15.45 -14.69
CA VAL A 124 31.04 15.86 -14.78
C VAL A 124 30.20 14.68 -15.32
N GLY A 125 30.68 13.99 -16.35
CA GLY A 125 30.02 12.82 -16.91
C GLY A 125 29.84 11.69 -15.87
N TYR A 126 30.87 11.39 -15.10
CA TYR A 126 30.79 10.39 -14.03
C TYR A 126 29.87 10.83 -12.89
N ALA A 127 29.89 12.13 -12.50
CA ALA A 127 29.02 12.64 -11.47
C ALA A 127 27.52 12.51 -11.85
N LEU A 128 27.19 12.84 -13.09
CA LEU A 128 25.83 12.68 -13.64
C LEU A 128 25.43 11.21 -13.72
N TYR A 129 26.34 10.34 -14.19
CA TYR A 129 26.10 8.90 -14.25
C TYR A 129 25.83 8.29 -12.86
N LEU A 130 26.54 8.75 -11.83
CA LEU A 130 26.43 8.19 -10.48
C LEU A 130 25.07 8.50 -9.81
N LEU A 131 24.39 9.55 -10.22
CA LEU A 131 23.06 9.89 -9.68
C LEU A 131 22.03 8.80 -9.91
N TRP A 132 22.05 8.17 -11.08
CA TRP A 132 21.06 7.13 -11.42
C TRP A 132 21.22 5.83 -10.61
N PRO A 133 22.40 5.19 -10.50
CA PRO A 133 22.59 4.04 -9.62
C PRO A 133 22.24 4.31 -8.17
N LEU A 134 22.54 5.52 -7.69
CA LEU A 134 22.25 5.91 -6.32
C LEU A 134 20.74 5.93 -6.04
N GLN A 135 19.94 6.53 -6.94
CA GLN A 135 18.48 6.51 -6.86
C GLN A 135 17.93 5.08 -6.90
N THR A 136 18.44 4.27 -7.85
CA THR A 136 18.03 2.87 -7.98
C THR A 136 18.31 2.06 -6.72
N PHE A 137 19.42 2.31 -6.03
CA PHE A 137 19.75 1.64 -4.78
C PHE A 137 18.74 1.99 -3.66
N PHE A 138 18.33 3.26 -3.57
CA PHE A 138 17.32 3.67 -2.59
C PHE A 138 15.94 3.10 -2.89
N ASP A 139 15.53 3.08 -4.15
CA ASP A 139 14.28 2.45 -4.59
C ASP A 139 14.28 0.94 -4.28
N PHE A 140 15.41 0.28 -4.51
CA PHE A 140 15.58 -1.13 -4.15
C PHE A 140 15.43 -1.33 -2.65
N ALA A 141 16.09 -0.52 -1.82
CA ALA A 141 16.01 -0.63 -0.37
C ALA A 141 14.58 -0.46 0.14
N GLN A 142 13.81 0.50 -0.41
CA GLN A 142 12.40 0.69 -0.08
C GLN A 142 11.54 -0.52 -0.49
N LYS A 143 11.73 -1.04 -1.71
CA LYS A 143 11.03 -2.23 -2.20
C LYS A 143 11.38 -3.47 -1.38
N TRP A 144 12.62 -3.61 -0.95
CA TRP A 144 13.07 -4.69 -0.08
C TRP A 144 12.35 -4.67 1.27
N ILE A 145 12.29 -3.52 1.93
CA ILE A 145 11.55 -3.34 3.19
C ILE A 145 10.06 -3.66 3.01
N ALA A 146 9.44 -3.15 1.95
CA ALA A 146 8.04 -3.43 1.63
C ALA A 146 7.81 -4.93 1.38
N GLY A 147 8.73 -5.60 0.68
CA GLY A 147 8.70 -7.04 0.45
C GLY A 147 8.79 -7.86 1.74
N LEU A 148 9.67 -7.48 2.67
CA LEU A 148 9.77 -8.12 3.99
C LEU A 148 8.47 -7.97 4.81
N VAL A 149 7.85 -6.79 4.77
CA VAL A 149 6.56 -6.56 5.45
C VAL A 149 5.46 -7.41 4.83
N ALA A 150 5.39 -7.49 3.51
CA ALA A 150 4.44 -8.35 2.80
C ALA A 150 4.65 -9.83 3.13
N ALA A 151 5.89 -10.31 3.11
CA ALA A 151 6.25 -11.67 3.47
C ALA A 151 5.83 -12.02 4.91
N ARG A 152 6.05 -11.12 5.87
CA ARG A 152 5.59 -11.31 7.26
C ARG A 152 4.08 -11.40 7.37
N LYS A 153 3.33 -10.58 6.65
CA LYS A 153 1.86 -10.63 6.63
C LYS A 153 1.36 -11.94 6.02
N THR A 154 1.99 -12.39 4.94
CA THR A 154 1.65 -13.66 4.30
C THR A 154 1.98 -14.85 5.21
N SER A 155 3.15 -14.86 5.86
CA SER A 155 3.49 -15.94 6.80
C SER A 155 2.56 -15.97 8.02
N ALA A 156 2.07 -14.84 8.49
CA ALA A 156 1.09 -14.77 9.57
C ALA A 156 -0.24 -15.47 9.21
N LEU A 157 -0.64 -15.43 7.92
CA LEU A 157 -1.82 -16.17 7.46
C LEU A 157 -1.64 -17.69 7.54
N PHE A 158 -0.44 -18.21 7.22
CA PHE A 158 -0.15 -19.64 7.32
C PHE A 158 0.01 -20.12 8.76
N THR A 159 0.39 -19.22 9.68
CA THR A 159 0.53 -19.53 11.10
C THR A 159 -0.72 -19.22 11.92
N SER A 160 -1.73 -18.60 11.29
CA SER A 160 -3.00 -18.30 11.95
C SER A 160 -3.70 -19.61 12.32
N PRO A 161 -4.06 -19.83 13.59
CA PRO A 161 -4.78 -21.02 13.99
C PRO A 161 -6.13 -21.04 13.26
N THR A 162 -6.41 -22.16 12.60
CA THR A 162 -7.71 -22.36 11.96
C THR A 162 -8.80 -22.25 13.04
N PRO A 163 -9.79 -21.33 12.90
CA PRO A 163 -10.86 -21.21 13.89
C PRO A 163 -11.70 -22.49 13.99
N TRP A 164 -11.68 -23.28 12.93
CA TRP A 164 -12.30 -24.58 12.88
C TRP A 164 -11.26 -25.66 13.21
N ARG A 165 -11.12 -26.02 14.48
CA ARG A 165 -10.47 -27.27 14.83
C ARG A 165 -11.45 -28.37 14.42
N PRO A 166 -11.10 -29.28 13.52
CA PRO A 166 -11.88 -30.50 13.41
C PRO A 166 -11.88 -31.09 14.82
N ALA A 167 -13.06 -31.22 15.41
CA ALA A 167 -13.19 -31.95 16.66
C ALA A 167 -12.55 -33.35 16.40
N ALA A 168 -11.50 -33.68 17.14
CA ALA A 168 -10.79 -34.93 17.02
C ALA A 168 -11.65 -36.08 17.56
N ARG A 169 -12.98 -35.99 17.45
CA ARG A 169 -13.91 -37.03 17.71
C ARG A 169 -14.04 -37.83 16.43
N GLU A 170 -13.49 -39.03 16.40
CA GLU A 170 -13.80 -40.01 15.36
C GLU A 170 -15.33 -40.15 15.33
N VAL A 171 -15.94 -39.54 14.33
CA VAL A 171 -17.35 -39.72 14.08
C VAL A 171 -17.50 -41.10 13.50
N GLY A 172 -18.06 -42.02 14.28
CA GLY A 172 -18.29 -43.39 13.83
C GLY A 172 -19.07 -43.43 12.52
N PRO A 173 -19.11 -44.57 11.84
CA PRO A 173 -19.58 -44.71 10.45
C PRO A 173 -21.04 -44.30 10.18
N SER A 174 -21.80 -43.92 11.19
CA SER A 174 -23.16 -43.37 11.04
C SER A 174 -23.53 -42.52 12.24
N PRO A 175 -23.05 -41.24 12.28
CA PRO A 175 -23.38 -40.38 13.40
C PRO A 175 -24.84 -39.95 13.30
N ARG A 176 -25.63 -40.35 14.28
CA ARG A 176 -26.92 -39.76 14.56
C ARG A 176 -26.66 -38.37 15.18
N LEU A 177 -27.11 -37.31 14.53
CA LEU A 177 -27.07 -35.97 15.10
C LEU A 177 -28.27 -35.82 16.03
N VAL A 178 -28.02 -35.53 17.29
CA VAL A 178 -29.04 -35.27 18.29
C VAL A 178 -28.79 -33.91 18.91
N ASP A 179 -29.75 -33.03 18.83
CA ASP A 179 -29.76 -31.82 19.61
C ASP A 179 -30.35 -32.14 21.01
N GLU A 180 -29.50 -32.02 22.05
CA GLU A 180 -29.89 -32.35 23.43
C GLU A 180 -30.95 -31.41 23.99
N ALA A 181 -31.04 -30.17 23.50
CA ALA A 181 -31.97 -29.18 24.02
C ALA A 181 -33.40 -29.40 23.52
N SER A 182 -33.56 -29.74 22.24
CA SER A 182 -34.89 -29.95 21.63
C SER A 182 -35.28 -31.44 21.54
N GLY A 183 -34.35 -32.37 21.75
CA GLY A 183 -34.53 -33.79 21.55
C GLY A 183 -34.61 -34.20 20.07
N LEU A 184 -34.35 -33.28 19.14
CA LEU A 184 -34.38 -33.54 17.71
C LEU A 184 -33.25 -34.47 17.31
N ALA A 185 -33.61 -35.56 16.59
CA ALA A 185 -32.63 -36.51 16.09
C ALA A 185 -32.69 -36.60 14.57
N VAL A 186 -31.55 -36.43 13.93
CA VAL A 186 -31.38 -36.57 12.47
C VAL A 186 -30.65 -37.88 12.19
N GLU A 187 -31.30 -38.77 11.45
CA GLU A 187 -30.70 -40.02 11.03
C GLU A 187 -29.90 -39.87 9.74
N PRO A 188 -28.76 -40.56 9.60
CA PRO A 188 -27.95 -40.51 8.41
C PRO A 188 -28.73 -40.96 7.16
N GLY A 189 -28.55 -40.22 6.06
CA GLY A 189 -29.18 -40.51 4.78
C GLY A 189 -30.64 -40.02 4.66
N ARG A 190 -31.19 -39.34 5.67
CA ARG A 190 -32.51 -38.72 5.58
C ARG A 190 -32.43 -37.23 5.44
N PHE A 191 -33.23 -36.65 4.58
CA PHE A 191 -33.45 -35.20 4.48
C PHE A 191 -34.57 -34.82 5.46
N LEU A 192 -34.25 -34.02 6.44
CA LEU A 192 -35.20 -33.54 7.44
C LEU A 192 -35.45 -32.03 7.24
N GLY A 193 -36.70 -31.67 7.00
CA GLY A 193 -37.13 -30.27 6.97
C GLY A 193 -37.67 -29.86 8.34
N LEU A 194 -37.04 -28.85 8.95
CA LEU A 194 -37.49 -28.27 10.21
C LEU A 194 -38.42 -27.08 9.91
N VAL A 195 -39.61 -27.12 10.45
CA VAL A 195 -40.58 -26.01 10.39
C VAL A 195 -40.86 -25.58 11.83
N SER A 196 -40.53 -24.38 12.17
CA SER A 196 -40.77 -23.78 13.50
C SER A 196 -41.71 -22.58 13.36
N ALA A 197 -42.63 -22.45 14.32
CA ALA A 197 -43.46 -21.26 14.46
C ALA A 197 -42.67 -20.06 15.00
N ASP A 198 -41.53 -20.30 15.66
CA ASP A 198 -40.62 -19.31 16.17
C ASP A 198 -39.29 -19.40 15.40
N PRO A 199 -38.96 -18.35 14.59
CA PRO A 199 -37.73 -18.34 13.81
C PRO A 199 -36.46 -18.29 14.70
N ASP A 200 -36.51 -17.68 15.88
CA ASP A 200 -35.36 -17.56 16.78
C ASP A 200 -35.03 -18.91 17.43
N ALA A 201 -36.04 -19.72 17.76
CA ALA A 201 -35.86 -21.07 18.26
C ALA A 201 -35.26 -22.02 17.18
N SER A 202 -35.59 -21.83 15.91
CA SER A 202 -35.00 -22.64 14.82
C SER A 202 -33.57 -22.20 14.48
N ALA A 203 -33.21 -20.94 14.66
CA ALA A 203 -31.84 -20.45 14.46
C ALA A 203 -30.87 -20.96 15.53
N ALA A 204 -31.34 -21.27 16.73
CA ALA A 204 -30.53 -21.84 17.79
C ALA A 204 -30.13 -23.31 17.56
N LEU A 205 -30.76 -24.00 16.58
CA LEU A 205 -30.46 -25.40 16.20
C LEU A 205 -29.40 -25.52 15.10
N ILE A 206 -28.94 -24.42 14.52
CA ILE A 206 -27.93 -24.36 13.45
C ILE A 206 -26.58 -23.88 14.01
#